data_e9f46586a4ccacda3160306771944588
#
_entry.id   e9f46586a4ccacda3160306771944588
#
_cell.length_a   1.000
_cell.length_b   1.000
_cell.length_c   1.000
_cell.angle_alpha   90.00
_cell.angle_beta   90.00
_cell.angle_gamma   90.00
#
_symmetry.space_group_name_H-M   'P 1'
#
loop_
_entity.id
_entity.type
_entity.pdbx_description
1 polymer ?
#
loop_
_entity_poly.entity_id
_entity_poly.type
_entity_poly.pdbx_seq_one_letter_code
_entity_poly.pdbx_strand_id
1 'polypeptide(L)'
;MKRTLTFTCALLLAHTVSAATDAGRIAVGGIKLGMTHAQVTKTLDKSCPGYQEAKDIPTASFTTINCDSTSKQPLSVVLGNAVISAGYQQQEPLPKGADQAAVSKAIQAQVDKLGKEYGKPDLVADNSAVKMGEAELGKVNKVLCWGQCGKAKDGAIHPDGKVLVVGIVALPEALVIARGVMDTAAISKAAAQ
;
A
#
# COMPACT_ATOMS: atom_id res chain seq x y z
N MET A 1 21.09 6.02 65.93
CA MET A 1 20.03 6.47 65.01
C MET A 1 20.43 6.18 63.56
N LYS A 2 19.96 5.08 62.97
CA LYS A 2 20.25 4.68 61.60
C LYS A 2 19.04 5.06 60.74
N ARG A 3 19.19 6.01 59.82
CA ARG A 3 18.15 6.42 58.84
C ARG A 3 18.29 5.55 57.60
N THR A 4 17.31 4.69 57.38
CA THR A 4 17.15 3.89 56.15
C THR A 4 16.49 4.74 55.10
N LEU A 5 17.20 5.04 54.01
CA LEU A 5 16.64 5.72 52.82
C LEU A 5 16.03 4.65 51.91
N THR A 6 14.70 4.65 51.79
CA THR A 6 13.99 3.79 50.86
C THR A 6 13.92 4.49 49.50
N PHE A 7 14.64 3.93 48.52
CA PHE A 7 14.62 4.42 47.13
C PHE A 7 13.45 3.75 46.41
N THR A 8 12.38 4.52 46.19
CA THR A 8 11.24 4.08 45.41
C THR A 8 11.56 4.29 43.92
N CYS A 9 11.91 3.20 43.21
CA CYS A 9 12.15 3.23 41.77
C CYS A 9 10.78 3.22 41.07
N ALA A 10 10.31 4.38 40.62
CA ALA A 10 9.14 4.50 39.77
C ALA A 10 9.50 4.05 38.36
N LEU A 11 9.07 2.82 38.00
CA LEU A 11 9.09 2.33 36.62
C LEU A 11 8.11 3.17 35.79
N LEU A 12 8.64 4.15 35.05
CA LEU A 12 7.94 4.78 33.96
C LEU A 12 7.81 3.78 32.81
N LEU A 13 6.68 3.10 32.74
CA LEU A 13 6.26 2.34 31.56
C LEU A 13 6.02 3.36 30.43
N ALA A 14 7.07 3.60 29.64
CA ALA A 14 6.93 4.30 28.37
C ALA A 14 6.08 3.42 27.46
N HIS A 15 4.79 3.69 27.41
CA HIS A 15 3.91 3.18 26.36
C HIS A 15 4.37 3.85 25.08
N THR A 16 5.15 3.14 24.27
CA THR A 16 5.39 3.50 22.88
C THR A 16 4.05 3.40 22.17
N VAL A 17 3.31 4.49 22.12
CA VAL A 17 2.19 4.63 21.18
C VAL A 17 2.84 4.52 19.80
N SER A 18 2.69 3.35 19.16
CA SER A 18 3.01 3.20 17.76
C SER A 18 2.08 4.16 17.02
N ALA A 19 2.61 5.30 16.62
CA ALA A 19 1.85 6.22 15.79
C ALA A 19 1.45 5.45 14.53
N ALA A 20 0.15 5.30 14.31
CA ALA A 20 -0.38 4.71 13.09
C ALA A 20 0.29 5.42 11.89
N THR A 21 0.81 4.64 10.96
CA THR A 21 1.50 5.18 9.79
C THR A 21 0.52 6.03 9.01
N ASP A 22 0.80 7.34 8.88
CA ASP A 22 -0.02 8.24 8.07
C ASP A 22 0.17 7.90 6.59
N ALA A 23 -0.71 7.05 6.07
CA ALA A 23 -0.67 6.59 4.69
C ALA A 23 -0.72 7.74 3.68
N GLY A 24 -1.29 8.90 4.06
CA GLY A 24 -1.29 10.10 3.23
C GLY A 24 0.10 10.69 2.98
N ARG A 25 1.10 10.33 3.79
CA ARG A 25 2.50 10.77 3.64
C ARG A 25 3.37 9.78 2.88
N ILE A 26 2.89 8.56 2.67
CA ILE A 26 3.64 7.52 1.97
C ILE A 26 3.73 7.88 0.49
N ALA A 27 4.93 7.75 -0.07
CA ALA A 27 5.16 7.87 -1.50
C ALA A 27 5.23 6.48 -2.15
N VAL A 28 4.49 6.29 -3.23
CA VAL A 28 4.54 5.10 -4.06
C VAL A 28 5.08 5.50 -5.43
N GLY A 29 6.26 5.02 -5.80
CA GLY A 29 6.95 5.47 -7.01
C GLY A 29 7.28 6.98 -7.03
N GLY A 30 7.46 7.60 -5.86
CA GLY A 30 7.67 9.04 -5.71
C GLY A 30 6.37 9.86 -5.70
N ILE A 31 5.22 9.24 -5.92
CA ILE A 31 3.90 9.89 -5.96
C ILE A 31 3.20 9.73 -4.61
N LYS A 32 2.57 10.81 -4.13
CA LYS A 32 1.81 10.88 -2.88
C LYS A 32 0.37 11.28 -3.14
N LEU A 33 -0.53 10.87 -2.27
CA LEU A 33 -1.91 11.37 -2.27
C LEU A 33 -1.94 12.90 -2.14
N GLY A 34 -2.83 13.54 -2.88
CA GLY A 34 -2.99 14.99 -2.87
C GLY A 34 -2.00 15.78 -3.74
N MET A 35 -1.05 15.13 -4.42
CA MET A 35 -0.21 15.81 -5.41
C MET A 35 -1.07 16.32 -6.57
N THR A 36 -0.77 17.52 -7.06
CA THR A 36 -1.40 18.08 -8.25
C THR A 36 -0.88 17.40 -9.51
N HIS A 37 -1.61 17.53 -10.63
CA HIS A 37 -1.18 17.03 -11.94
C HIS A 37 0.24 17.51 -12.29
N ALA A 38 0.53 18.81 -12.13
CA ALA A 38 1.85 19.38 -12.42
C ALA A 38 2.98 18.79 -11.54
N GLN A 39 2.67 18.43 -10.29
CA GLN A 39 3.65 17.77 -9.41
C GLN A 39 3.91 16.33 -9.84
N VAL A 40 2.87 15.62 -10.27
CA VAL A 40 2.97 14.24 -10.77
C VAL A 40 3.82 14.20 -12.04
N THR A 41 3.47 15.01 -13.06
CA THR A 41 4.19 15.06 -14.34
C THR A 41 5.67 15.41 -14.13
N LYS A 42 5.96 16.44 -13.32
CA LYS A 42 7.34 16.81 -12.96
C LYS A 42 8.13 15.65 -12.30
N THR A 43 7.45 14.81 -11.54
CA THR A 43 8.08 13.62 -10.92
C THR A 43 8.32 12.55 -11.98
N LEU A 44 7.32 12.29 -12.84
CA LEU A 44 7.36 11.26 -13.87
C LEU A 44 8.32 11.59 -15.01
N ASP A 45 8.48 12.86 -15.38
CA ASP A 45 9.46 13.30 -16.38
C ASP A 45 10.88 12.79 -16.06
N LYS A 46 11.18 12.61 -14.77
CA LYS A 46 12.47 12.12 -14.30
C LYS A 46 12.53 10.59 -14.14
N SER A 47 11.45 9.99 -13.67
CA SER A 47 11.40 8.57 -13.27
C SER A 47 10.78 7.66 -14.31
N CYS A 48 9.99 8.21 -15.23
CA CYS A 48 9.27 7.50 -16.28
C CYS A 48 9.06 8.38 -17.52
N PRO A 49 10.13 8.74 -18.23
CA PRO A 49 9.99 9.49 -19.48
C PRO A 49 9.19 8.65 -20.49
N GLY A 50 8.09 9.20 -20.99
CA GLY A 50 7.18 8.51 -21.90
C GLY A 50 5.96 7.88 -21.22
N TYR A 51 5.62 8.32 -20.01
CA TYR A 51 4.33 8.01 -19.38
C TYR A 51 3.17 8.38 -20.33
N GLN A 52 2.09 7.63 -20.22
CA GLN A 52 0.87 7.86 -21.01
C GLN A 52 -0.22 8.41 -20.11
N GLU A 53 -0.92 9.41 -20.58
CA GLU A 53 -2.06 10.00 -19.91
C GLU A 53 -3.33 9.65 -20.66
N ALA A 54 -4.29 9.05 -19.99
CA ALA A 54 -5.59 8.70 -20.52
C ALA A 54 -6.71 9.34 -19.69
N LYS A 55 -7.69 9.91 -20.37
CA LYS A 55 -8.97 10.28 -19.76
C LYS A 55 -9.89 9.08 -19.92
N ASP A 56 -9.92 8.24 -18.90
CA ASP A 56 -10.42 6.88 -19.01
C ASP A 56 -11.93 6.75 -19.24
N ILE A 57 -12.73 7.77 -18.95
CA ILE A 57 -14.18 7.69 -19.18
C ILE A 57 -14.68 9.10 -19.48
N PRO A 58 -15.46 9.31 -20.57
CA PRO A 58 -16.02 10.61 -20.92
C PRO A 58 -16.92 11.23 -19.83
N THR A 59 -17.40 10.41 -18.89
CA THR A 59 -18.32 10.78 -17.80
C THR A 59 -17.65 10.82 -16.43
N ALA A 60 -16.41 10.36 -16.29
CA ALA A 60 -15.71 10.38 -15.01
C ALA A 60 -14.68 11.51 -14.98
N SER A 61 -14.67 12.26 -13.87
CA SER A 61 -13.71 13.33 -13.62
C SER A 61 -12.31 12.82 -13.25
N PHE A 62 -11.87 11.71 -13.89
CA PHE A 62 -10.57 11.11 -13.61
C PHE A 62 -9.62 11.23 -14.80
N THR A 63 -8.36 11.37 -14.47
CA THR A 63 -7.25 11.18 -15.40
C THR A 63 -6.37 10.05 -14.85
N THR A 64 -6.07 9.06 -15.67
CA THR A 64 -5.10 8.01 -15.32
C THR A 64 -3.78 8.28 -16.03
N ILE A 65 -2.69 8.24 -15.27
CA ILE A 65 -1.34 8.33 -15.82
C ILE A 65 -0.67 6.99 -15.58
N ASN A 66 -0.20 6.37 -16.68
CA ASN A 66 0.45 5.07 -16.65
C ASN A 66 1.91 5.19 -17.09
N CYS A 67 2.80 4.66 -16.29
CA CYS A 67 4.16 4.34 -16.66
C CYS A 67 4.18 2.97 -17.31
N ASP A 68 4.67 2.86 -18.52
CA ASP A 68 4.68 1.62 -19.28
C ASP A 68 5.46 0.50 -18.56
N SER A 69 5.05 -0.74 -18.87
CA SER A 69 5.57 -1.99 -18.35
C SER A 69 7.05 -2.27 -18.70
N THR A 70 7.65 -1.48 -19.59
CA THR A 70 9.11 -1.50 -19.86
C THR A 70 9.91 -0.93 -18.67
N SER A 71 9.29 -0.16 -17.79
CA SER A 71 9.87 0.21 -16.52
C SER A 71 9.90 -1.02 -15.60
N LYS A 72 10.98 -1.20 -14.83
CA LYS A 72 11.06 -2.29 -13.83
C LYS A 72 9.93 -2.25 -12.79
N GLN A 73 9.15 -1.20 -12.76
CA GLN A 73 8.06 -0.93 -11.83
C GLN A 73 6.94 -0.19 -12.57
N PRO A 74 6.02 -0.91 -13.23
CA PRO A 74 4.86 -0.28 -13.84
C PRO A 74 4.05 0.47 -12.76
N LEU A 75 3.90 1.78 -12.96
CA LEU A 75 3.22 2.68 -12.04
C LEU A 75 1.92 3.18 -12.68
N SER A 76 0.84 3.15 -11.94
CA SER A 76 -0.43 3.78 -12.32
C SER A 76 -0.81 4.84 -11.29
N VAL A 77 -1.24 5.99 -11.76
CA VAL A 77 -1.66 7.13 -10.93
C VAL A 77 -3.05 7.57 -11.38
N VAL A 78 -3.99 7.65 -10.46
CA VAL A 78 -5.32 8.16 -10.71
C VAL A 78 -5.47 9.53 -10.07
N LEU A 79 -5.86 10.51 -10.90
CA LEU A 79 -6.08 11.89 -10.49
C LEU A 79 -7.54 12.29 -10.70
N GLY A 80 -8.12 12.91 -9.66
CA GLY A 80 -9.21 13.85 -9.80
C GLY A 80 -8.64 15.28 -9.87
N ASN A 81 -9.03 16.17 -8.97
CA ASN A 81 -8.36 17.48 -8.81
C ASN A 81 -6.92 17.33 -8.27
N ALA A 82 -6.62 16.20 -7.64
CA ALA A 82 -5.32 15.79 -7.13
C ALA A 82 -5.22 14.27 -7.17
N VAL A 83 -4.03 13.72 -6.88
CA VAL A 83 -3.83 12.26 -6.78
C VAL A 83 -4.74 11.67 -5.71
N ILE A 84 -5.59 10.75 -6.11
CA ILE A 84 -6.50 9.98 -5.24
C ILE A 84 -6.06 8.53 -5.09
N SER A 85 -5.25 8.02 -6.03
CA SER A 85 -4.61 6.71 -5.93
C SER A 85 -3.31 6.69 -6.72
N ALA A 86 -2.31 5.96 -6.21
CA ALA A 86 -1.10 5.64 -6.94
C ALA A 86 -0.62 4.24 -6.54
N GLY A 87 -0.25 3.43 -7.52
CA GLY A 87 0.20 2.07 -7.25
C GLY A 87 1.24 1.60 -8.26
N TYR A 88 2.13 0.70 -7.83
CA TYR A 88 3.06 0.01 -8.71
C TYR A 88 3.18 -1.47 -8.35
N GLN A 89 3.66 -2.25 -9.30
CA GLN A 89 3.95 -3.66 -9.10
C GLN A 89 5.45 -3.90 -9.22
N GLN A 90 5.95 -4.82 -8.41
CA GLN A 90 7.33 -5.30 -8.44
C GLN A 90 7.31 -6.83 -8.49
N GLN A 91 8.22 -7.41 -9.26
CA GLN A 91 8.42 -8.85 -9.27
C GLN A 91 9.74 -9.19 -8.59
N GLU A 92 9.69 -10.18 -7.71
CA GLU A 92 10.85 -10.78 -7.05
C GLU A 92 10.94 -12.24 -7.52
N PRO A 93 12.06 -12.68 -8.08
CA PRO A 93 12.17 -14.05 -8.61
C PRO A 93 12.08 -15.08 -7.48
N LEU A 94 11.39 -16.18 -7.75
CA LEU A 94 11.40 -17.40 -6.94
C LEU A 94 12.28 -18.47 -7.61
N PRO A 95 12.93 -19.35 -6.83
CA PRO A 95 13.63 -20.49 -7.41
C PRO A 95 12.66 -21.37 -8.23
N LYS A 96 13.10 -21.84 -9.38
CA LYS A 96 12.30 -22.74 -10.20
C LYS A 96 11.95 -24.00 -9.41
N GLY A 97 10.65 -24.33 -9.38
CA GLY A 97 10.16 -25.47 -8.60
C GLY A 97 10.14 -25.24 -7.09
N ALA A 98 10.11 -23.99 -6.63
CA ALA A 98 9.99 -23.67 -5.20
C ALA A 98 8.78 -24.40 -4.60
N ASP A 99 9.02 -25.11 -3.50
CA ASP A 99 7.95 -25.75 -2.75
C ASP A 99 7.18 -24.74 -1.88
N GLN A 100 6.09 -25.18 -1.29
CA GLN A 100 5.23 -24.33 -0.44
C GLN A 100 5.99 -23.69 0.72
N ALA A 101 7.00 -24.38 1.29
CA ALA A 101 7.79 -23.85 2.39
C ALA A 101 8.71 -22.71 1.94
N ALA A 102 9.35 -22.86 0.78
CA ALA A 102 10.17 -21.83 0.15
C ALA A 102 9.34 -20.59 -0.22
N VAL A 103 8.14 -20.79 -0.80
CA VAL A 103 7.20 -19.71 -1.10
C VAL A 103 6.78 -18.97 0.16
N SER A 104 6.38 -19.69 1.21
CA SER A 104 5.97 -19.09 2.49
C SER A 104 7.10 -18.28 3.13
N LYS A 105 8.34 -18.79 3.08
CA LYS A 105 9.53 -18.09 3.56
C LYS A 105 9.79 -16.80 2.77
N ALA A 106 9.65 -16.85 1.45
CA ALA A 106 9.82 -15.68 0.59
C ALA A 106 8.75 -14.61 0.86
N ILE A 107 7.48 -15.01 1.02
CA ILE A 107 6.40 -14.10 1.42
C ILE A 107 6.73 -13.44 2.77
N GLN A 108 7.14 -14.23 3.78
CA GLN A 108 7.47 -13.69 5.10
C GLN A 108 8.63 -12.69 5.04
N ALA A 109 9.66 -12.97 4.23
CA ALA A 109 10.77 -12.03 4.02
C ALA A 109 10.31 -10.68 3.43
N GLN A 110 9.32 -10.71 2.52
CA GLN A 110 8.71 -9.46 2.00
C GLN A 110 7.89 -8.74 3.08
N VAL A 111 7.13 -9.46 3.89
CA VAL A 111 6.39 -8.88 5.03
C VAL A 111 7.35 -8.16 5.98
N ASP A 112 8.47 -8.80 6.33
CA ASP A 112 9.48 -8.23 7.23
C ASP A 112 10.15 -6.99 6.62
N LYS A 113 10.45 -7.02 5.31
CA LYS A 113 11.00 -5.88 4.55
C LYS A 113 10.03 -4.69 4.56
N LEU A 114 8.76 -4.94 4.26
CA LEU A 114 7.70 -3.92 4.26
C LEU A 114 7.45 -3.36 5.66
N GLY A 115 7.51 -4.23 6.68
CA GLY A 115 7.41 -3.81 8.08
C GLY A 115 8.56 -2.88 8.53
N LYS A 116 9.77 -3.08 7.98
CA LYS A 116 10.91 -2.16 8.21
C LYS A 116 10.74 -0.83 7.45
N GLU A 117 10.14 -0.88 6.26
CA GLU A 117 9.96 0.29 5.40
C GLU A 117 8.81 1.20 5.88
N TYR A 118 7.68 0.61 6.26
CA TYR A 118 6.44 1.34 6.59
C TYR A 118 5.99 1.23 8.04
N GLY A 119 6.72 0.51 8.87
CA GLY A 119 6.30 0.19 10.22
C GLY A 119 5.37 -1.03 10.26
N LYS A 120 4.84 -1.33 11.46
CA LYS A 120 3.91 -2.45 11.64
C LYS A 120 2.60 -2.16 10.90
N PRO A 121 2.10 -3.09 10.05
CA PRO A 121 0.80 -2.92 9.41
C PRO A 121 -0.32 -2.96 10.45
N ASP A 122 -1.38 -2.18 10.21
CA ASP A 122 -2.57 -2.17 11.07
C ASP A 122 -3.41 -3.43 10.87
N LEU A 123 -3.33 -4.02 9.67
CA LEU A 123 -4.01 -5.27 9.36
C LEU A 123 -3.15 -6.15 8.45
N VAL A 124 -3.12 -7.45 8.77
CA VAL A 124 -2.52 -8.50 7.93
C VAL A 124 -3.57 -9.59 7.71
N ALA A 125 -3.73 -10.03 6.47
CA ALA A 125 -4.63 -11.13 6.15
C ALA A 125 -4.00 -12.08 5.12
N ASP A 126 -4.32 -13.36 5.27
CA ASP A 126 -3.88 -14.43 4.39
C ASP A 126 -5.01 -14.83 3.44
N ASN A 127 -4.65 -15.16 2.19
CA ASN A 127 -5.57 -15.66 1.16
C ASN A 127 -6.86 -14.84 1.07
N SER A 128 -6.72 -13.52 1.11
CA SER A 128 -7.83 -12.58 1.20
C SER A 128 -8.04 -11.85 -0.12
N ALA A 129 -9.28 -11.45 -0.38
CA ALA A 129 -9.59 -10.46 -1.40
C ALA A 129 -9.44 -9.05 -0.83
N VAL A 130 -9.09 -8.10 -1.67
CA VAL A 130 -9.18 -6.66 -1.38
C VAL A 130 -10.41 -6.15 -2.11
N LYS A 131 -11.31 -5.51 -1.40
CA LYS A 131 -12.54 -4.94 -1.98
C LYS A 131 -12.62 -3.43 -1.72
N MET A 132 -13.13 -2.71 -2.69
CA MET A 132 -13.49 -1.30 -2.57
C MET A 132 -14.98 -1.16 -2.89
N GLY A 133 -15.81 -0.99 -1.87
CA GLY A 133 -17.24 -1.17 -1.97
C GLY A 133 -17.57 -2.61 -2.37
N GLU A 134 -18.33 -2.79 -3.47
CA GLU A 134 -18.66 -4.12 -4.01
C GLU A 134 -17.61 -4.64 -5.01
N ALA A 135 -16.71 -3.78 -5.50
CA ALA A 135 -15.68 -4.15 -6.45
C ALA A 135 -14.55 -4.95 -5.79
N GLU A 136 -14.30 -6.17 -6.29
CA GLU A 136 -13.16 -6.99 -5.89
C GLU A 136 -11.93 -6.59 -6.70
N LEU A 137 -10.88 -6.10 -6.02
CA LEU A 137 -9.62 -5.70 -6.65
C LEU A 137 -8.68 -6.89 -6.91
N GLY A 138 -8.94 -8.03 -6.29
CA GLY A 138 -8.22 -9.29 -6.52
C GLY A 138 -8.06 -10.14 -5.27
N LYS A 139 -7.70 -11.41 -5.49
CA LYS A 139 -7.28 -12.36 -4.44
C LYS A 139 -5.79 -12.46 -4.40
N VAL A 140 -5.23 -12.39 -3.20
CA VAL A 140 -3.79 -12.40 -2.95
C VAL A 140 -3.43 -13.36 -1.83
N ASN A 141 -2.20 -13.91 -1.85
CA ASN A 141 -1.72 -14.81 -0.80
C ASN A 141 -1.58 -14.10 0.54
N LYS A 142 -1.14 -12.83 0.51
CA LYS A 142 -1.00 -12.00 1.72
C LYS A 142 -1.38 -10.57 1.40
N VAL A 143 -2.19 -9.95 2.27
CA VAL A 143 -2.49 -8.51 2.26
C VAL A 143 -1.91 -7.88 3.52
N LEU A 144 -1.24 -6.76 3.34
CA LEU A 144 -0.85 -5.88 4.42
C LEU A 144 -1.51 -4.52 4.18
N CYS A 145 -2.04 -3.92 5.24
CA CYS A 145 -2.68 -2.62 5.15
C CYS A 145 -2.20 -1.71 6.29
N TRP A 146 -1.88 -0.47 5.94
CA TRP A 146 -1.56 0.62 6.87
C TRP A 146 -2.60 1.71 6.72
N GLY A 147 -3.16 2.19 7.83
CA GLY A 147 -4.26 3.14 7.89
C GLY A 147 -5.56 2.46 8.28
N GLN A 148 -6.70 3.02 7.90
CA GLN A 148 -8.01 2.49 8.26
C GLN A 148 -8.37 1.31 7.35
N CYS A 149 -8.22 0.10 7.86
CA CYS A 149 -8.49 -1.13 7.14
C CYS A 149 -9.42 -2.02 7.96
N GLY A 150 -10.61 -2.23 7.45
CA GLY A 150 -11.57 -3.17 8.02
C GLY A 150 -11.46 -4.57 7.41
N LYS A 151 -11.87 -5.59 8.15
CA LYS A 151 -12.05 -6.95 7.64
C LYS A 151 -13.53 -7.31 7.69
N ALA A 152 -14.12 -7.59 6.53
CA ALA A 152 -15.51 -8.00 6.45
C ALA A 152 -15.71 -9.45 6.95
N LYS A 153 -16.98 -9.85 7.13
CA LYS A 153 -17.33 -11.20 7.57
C LYS A 153 -16.88 -12.29 6.59
N ASP A 154 -16.79 -11.96 5.30
CA ASP A 154 -16.26 -12.84 4.24
C ASP A 154 -14.73 -12.92 4.22
N GLY A 155 -14.05 -12.23 5.13
CA GLY A 155 -12.60 -12.16 5.23
C GLY A 155 -11.93 -11.17 4.26
N ALA A 156 -12.69 -10.48 3.42
CA ALA A 156 -12.15 -9.47 2.52
C ALA A 156 -11.65 -8.24 3.31
N ILE A 157 -10.64 -7.58 2.76
CA ILE A 157 -10.10 -6.35 3.30
C ILE A 157 -10.84 -5.17 2.66
N HIS A 158 -11.37 -4.30 3.49
CA HIS A 158 -12.04 -3.07 3.09
C HIS A 158 -11.22 -1.87 3.56
N PRO A 159 -10.44 -1.27 2.66
CA PRO A 159 -9.76 0.00 2.95
C PRO A 159 -10.79 1.12 3.17
N ASP A 160 -10.51 2.01 4.12
CA ASP A 160 -11.31 3.20 4.38
C ASP A 160 -10.41 4.42 4.57
N GLY A 161 -10.80 5.57 4.00
CA GLY A 161 -9.99 6.79 4.04
C GLY A 161 -8.66 6.66 3.30
N LYS A 162 -7.58 7.20 3.89
CA LYS A 162 -6.23 7.16 3.32
C LYS A 162 -5.49 5.94 3.81
N VAL A 163 -5.14 5.04 2.90
CA VAL A 163 -4.49 3.77 3.21
C VAL A 163 -3.34 3.47 2.27
N LEU A 164 -2.37 2.70 2.76
CA LEU A 164 -1.44 1.92 1.94
C LEU A 164 -1.88 0.47 2.00
N VAL A 165 -2.11 -0.14 0.85
CA VAL A 165 -2.37 -1.58 0.72
C VAL A 165 -1.25 -2.21 -0.06
N VAL A 166 -0.75 -3.33 0.44
CA VAL A 166 0.23 -4.17 -0.27
C VAL A 166 -0.33 -5.56 -0.40
N GLY A 167 -0.47 -6.03 -1.64
CA GLY A 167 -0.83 -7.39 -1.97
C GLY A 167 0.41 -8.18 -2.41
N ILE A 168 0.57 -9.40 -1.93
CA ILE A 168 1.62 -10.32 -2.35
C ILE A 168 0.98 -11.55 -2.98
N VAL A 169 1.30 -11.81 -4.24
CA VAL A 169 0.82 -12.96 -5.01
C VAL A 169 2.01 -13.84 -5.37
N ALA A 170 1.91 -15.13 -5.07
CA ALA A 170 2.91 -16.11 -5.48
C ALA A 170 2.51 -16.69 -6.86
N LEU A 171 3.39 -16.52 -7.82
CA LEU A 171 3.36 -17.19 -9.11
C LEU A 171 4.42 -18.30 -9.14
N PRO A 172 4.41 -19.22 -10.12
CA PRO A 172 5.35 -20.36 -10.15
C PRO A 172 6.84 -19.98 -10.09
N GLU A 173 7.22 -18.82 -10.62
CA GLU A 173 8.62 -18.39 -10.72
C GLU A 173 8.87 -16.99 -10.13
N ALA A 174 7.84 -16.36 -9.53
CA ALA A 174 7.97 -15.01 -8.97
C ALA A 174 6.97 -14.72 -7.85
N LEU A 175 7.35 -13.83 -6.95
CA LEU A 175 6.40 -13.08 -6.14
C LEU A 175 6.06 -11.77 -6.84
N VAL A 176 4.78 -11.49 -7.01
CA VAL A 176 4.30 -10.18 -7.44
C VAL A 176 3.91 -9.40 -6.19
N ILE A 177 4.53 -8.27 -5.97
CA ILE A 177 4.24 -7.36 -4.86
C ILE A 177 3.60 -6.10 -5.47
N ALA A 178 2.29 -5.97 -5.28
CA ALA A 178 1.52 -4.79 -5.67
C ALA A 178 1.40 -3.86 -4.47
N ARG A 179 1.81 -2.60 -4.63
CA ARG A 179 1.71 -1.56 -3.60
C ARG A 179 0.83 -0.44 -4.10
N GLY A 180 -0.10 0.01 -3.28
CA GLY A 180 -0.98 1.11 -3.64
C GLY A 180 -1.34 1.98 -2.46
N VAL A 181 -1.18 3.30 -2.60
CA VAL A 181 -1.78 4.30 -1.72
C VAL A 181 -3.10 4.75 -2.35
N MET A 182 -4.13 4.89 -1.54
CA MET A 182 -5.43 5.34 -2.02
C MET A 182 -6.18 6.17 -0.97
N ASP A 183 -6.99 7.10 -1.45
CA ASP A 183 -7.98 7.84 -0.66
C ASP A 183 -9.36 7.37 -1.11
N THR A 184 -9.95 6.43 -0.38
CA THR A 184 -11.21 5.79 -0.76
C THR A 184 -12.38 6.77 -0.75
N ALA A 185 -12.35 7.76 0.15
CA ALA A 185 -13.38 8.81 0.19
C ALA A 185 -13.31 9.71 -1.05
N ALA A 186 -12.09 10.08 -1.48
CA ALA A 186 -11.91 10.85 -2.69
C ALA A 186 -12.30 10.05 -3.95
N ILE A 187 -11.98 8.76 -4.01
CA ILE A 187 -12.38 7.86 -5.10
C ILE A 187 -13.90 7.76 -5.17
N SER A 188 -14.59 7.48 -4.05
CA SER A 188 -16.05 7.37 -4.00
C SER A 188 -16.73 8.65 -4.40
N LYS A 189 -16.22 9.82 -3.97
CA LYS A 189 -16.75 11.12 -4.36
C LYS A 189 -16.61 11.37 -5.85
N ALA A 190 -15.49 11.03 -6.44
CA ALA A 190 -15.23 11.28 -7.84
C ALA A 190 -15.98 10.29 -8.76
N ALA A 191 -16.29 9.08 -8.29
CA ALA A 191 -17.13 8.11 -9.02
C ALA A 191 -18.63 8.46 -9.00
N ALA A 192 -19.07 9.38 -8.13
CA ALA A 192 -20.45 9.84 -8.01
C ALA A 192 -20.77 11.09 -8.85
N GLN A 193 -19.80 11.66 -9.56
CA GLN A 193 -19.92 12.80 -10.45
C GLN A 193 -20.08 12.39 -11.91
#